data_28d4233a0f5c209c9d372acd10f0e71e
#
_entry.id   28d4233a0f5c209c9d372acd10f0e71e
#
_cell.length_a   1.000
_cell.length_b   1.000
_cell.length_c   1.000
_cell.angle_alpha   90.00
_cell.angle_beta   90.00
_cell.angle_gamma   90.00
#
_symmetry.space_group_name_H-M   'P 1'
#
loop_
_entity.id
_entity.type
_entity.pdbx_description
1 polymer ?
#
loop_
_entity_poly.entity_id
_entity_poly.type
_entity_poly.pdbx_seq_one_letter_code
_entity_poly.pdbx_strand_id
1 'polypeptide(L)'
;ATPGRPYLARAAEEHSGPHMPWFWEGSLQGGGVINDMMCHSVEEARFMLTPPGAGRDVIKPVKITAFAGCLNGNQPHYAQILSDRSAGETDYRNRPAEDFARALVEYRGENQEKLVVETSTSWCYVGAGLRLSMEVLGPEYSLSVNSLDSDLQIFFSRNVRGKQGEDLVEKQNAEIGLMPVVSSEEVEYGYTAENR
;
A
#
# COMPACT_ATOMS: atom_id res chain seq x y z
N ALA A 1 -27.82 -9.53 0.23
CA ALA A 1 -27.32 -8.39 -0.55
C ALA A 1 -25.87 -8.70 -0.96
N THR A 2 -25.46 -8.23 -2.14
CA THR A 2 -24.07 -8.32 -2.56
C THR A 2 -23.29 -7.13 -1.98
N PRO A 3 -22.05 -7.31 -1.52
CA PRO A 3 -21.29 -6.23 -0.87
C PRO A 3 -20.85 -5.11 -1.84
N GLY A 4 -21.13 -5.25 -3.13
CA GLY A 4 -20.76 -4.28 -4.15
C GLY A 4 -19.34 -4.46 -4.70
N ARG A 5 -18.98 -3.64 -5.70
CA ARG A 5 -17.63 -3.62 -6.28
C ARG A 5 -16.71 -2.69 -5.49
N PRO A 6 -15.43 -3.03 -5.36
CA PRO A 6 -14.47 -2.12 -4.74
C PRO A 6 -14.33 -0.84 -5.59
N TYR A 7 -14.08 0.28 -4.94
CA TYR A 7 -13.88 1.58 -5.59
C TYR A 7 -12.54 2.23 -5.24
N LEU A 8 -11.90 1.78 -4.17
CA LEU A 8 -10.58 2.26 -3.76
C LEU A 8 -9.71 1.09 -3.30
N ALA A 9 -8.45 1.09 -3.73
CA ALA A 9 -7.43 0.20 -3.21
C ALA A 9 -6.20 1.02 -2.82
N ARG A 10 -5.57 0.63 -1.70
CA ARG A 10 -4.29 1.14 -1.23
C ARG A 10 -3.29 0.00 -1.19
N ALA A 11 -2.08 0.26 -1.67
CA ALA A 11 -0.98 -0.69 -1.54
C ALA A 11 0.33 0.05 -1.27
N ALA A 12 1.13 -0.50 -0.37
CA ALA A 12 2.45 0.02 -0.09
C ALA A 12 3.45 -1.12 0.07
N GLU A 13 4.64 -0.92 -0.48
CA GLU A 13 5.79 -1.79 -0.29
C GLU A 13 6.97 -0.95 0.18
N GLU A 14 7.51 -1.28 1.35
CA GLU A 14 8.54 -0.47 2.01
C GLU A 14 9.57 -1.36 2.71
N HIS A 15 10.85 -1.02 2.55
CA HIS A 15 11.96 -1.66 3.25
C HIS A 15 13.14 -0.70 3.45
N SER A 16 14.22 -1.16 4.08
CA SER A 16 15.40 -0.34 4.39
C SER A 16 16.35 -0.10 3.21
N GLY A 17 15.90 -0.37 2.00
CA GLY A 17 16.65 -0.17 0.77
C GLY A 17 17.40 -1.40 0.27
N PRO A 18 17.84 -1.38 -0.99
CA PRO A 18 18.54 -2.48 -1.64
C PRO A 18 19.95 -2.68 -1.09
N HIS A 19 20.44 -3.91 -1.19
CA HIS A 19 21.77 -4.30 -0.68
C HIS A 19 22.91 -3.90 -1.62
N MET A 20 22.63 -3.85 -2.93
CA MET A 20 23.65 -3.53 -3.93
C MET A 20 23.82 -2.03 -4.08
N PRO A 21 25.04 -1.49 -3.93
CA PRO A 21 25.29 -0.06 -3.94
C PRO A 21 24.78 0.67 -5.18
N TRP A 22 24.88 0.08 -6.37
CA TRP A 22 24.49 0.72 -7.62
C TRP A 22 23.00 1.07 -7.73
N PHE A 23 22.14 0.44 -6.94
CA PHE A 23 20.71 0.81 -6.86
C PHE A 23 20.49 2.23 -6.38
N TRP A 24 21.37 2.71 -5.51
CA TRP A 24 21.25 4.03 -4.90
C TRP A 24 21.71 5.18 -5.80
N GLU A 25 22.38 4.87 -6.90
CA GLU A 25 22.84 5.88 -7.85
C GLU A 25 21.89 5.98 -9.05
N GLY A 26 21.23 7.14 -9.22
CA GLY A 26 20.22 7.37 -10.25
C GLY A 26 20.71 7.15 -11.67
N SER A 27 22.00 7.41 -11.95
CA SER A 27 22.60 7.17 -13.26
C SER A 27 22.77 5.68 -13.62
N LEU A 28 22.80 4.80 -12.61
CA LEU A 28 22.98 3.36 -12.78
C LEU A 28 21.65 2.61 -12.71
N GLN A 29 20.78 2.98 -11.79
CA GLN A 29 19.52 2.29 -11.53
C GLN A 29 18.38 2.76 -12.45
N GLY A 30 18.36 4.04 -12.82
CA GLY A 30 17.46 4.55 -13.87
C GLY A 30 16.02 4.81 -13.46
N GLY A 31 15.71 4.96 -12.18
CA GLY A 31 14.36 5.30 -11.71
C GLY A 31 14.06 4.92 -10.27
N GLY A 32 15.10 4.64 -9.50
CA GLY A 32 15.03 4.44 -8.06
C GLY A 32 13.95 3.45 -7.63
N VAL A 33 13.36 3.75 -6.51
CA VAL A 33 12.29 2.98 -5.89
C VAL A 33 11.04 2.82 -6.79
N ILE A 34 10.84 3.72 -7.76
CA ILE A 34 9.71 3.65 -8.69
C ILE A 34 9.83 2.39 -9.56
N ASN A 35 11.00 2.18 -10.15
CA ASN A 35 11.23 1.01 -11.01
C ASN A 35 11.38 -0.28 -10.23
N ASP A 36 11.94 -0.20 -9.02
CA ASP A 36 12.21 -1.37 -8.20
C ASP A 36 10.93 -1.91 -7.54
N MET A 37 10.12 -1.06 -6.94
CA MET A 37 9.05 -1.48 -6.03
C MET A 37 7.66 -0.94 -6.40
N MET A 38 7.54 0.29 -6.93
CA MET A 38 6.23 0.88 -7.19
C MET A 38 5.45 0.12 -8.26
N CYS A 39 6.13 -0.57 -9.17
CA CYS A 39 5.48 -1.44 -10.13
C CYS A 39 4.66 -2.55 -9.45
N HIS A 40 5.10 -3.05 -8.29
CA HIS A 40 4.38 -4.05 -7.50
C HIS A 40 3.13 -3.43 -6.88
N SER A 41 3.27 -2.39 -6.08
CA SER A 41 2.15 -1.78 -5.36
C SER A 41 1.09 -1.17 -6.27
N VAL A 42 1.46 -0.61 -7.43
CA VAL A 42 0.50 -0.16 -8.45
C VAL A 42 -0.28 -1.32 -9.05
N GLU A 43 0.42 -2.39 -9.45
CA GLU A 43 -0.24 -3.55 -10.07
C GLU A 43 -1.12 -4.31 -9.08
N GLU A 44 -0.67 -4.45 -7.86
CA GLU A 44 -1.41 -5.08 -6.77
C GLU A 44 -2.74 -4.37 -6.49
N ALA A 45 -2.69 -3.06 -6.30
CA ALA A 45 -3.89 -2.25 -6.09
C ALA A 45 -4.82 -2.26 -7.33
N ARG A 46 -4.25 -2.18 -8.54
CA ARG A 46 -5.01 -2.32 -9.78
C ARG A 46 -5.70 -3.69 -9.88
N PHE A 47 -4.98 -4.76 -9.56
CA PHE A 47 -5.51 -6.11 -9.56
C PHE A 47 -6.72 -6.26 -8.62
N MET A 48 -6.64 -5.71 -7.41
CA MET A 48 -7.73 -5.76 -6.44
C MET A 48 -9.00 -5.01 -6.90
N LEU A 49 -8.86 -3.96 -7.72
CA LEU A 49 -10.00 -3.24 -8.31
C LEU A 49 -10.53 -3.91 -9.59
N THR A 50 -9.78 -4.82 -10.18
CA THR A 50 -10.18 -5.54 -11.38
C THR A 50 -11.19 -6.64 -11.02
N PRO A 51 -12.34 -6.75 -11.71
CA PRO A 51 -13.30 -7.83 -11.46
C PRO A 51 -12.65 -9.20 -11.65
N PRO A 52 -12.97 -10.19 -10.79
CA PRO A 52 -12.44 -11.55 -10.94
C PRO A 52 -12.69 -12.11 -12.34
N GLY A 53 -11.65 -12.64 -12.96
CA GLY A 53 -11.72 -13.22 -14.30
C GLY A 53 -11.73 -12.22 -15.46
N ALA A 54 -11.76 -10.91 -15.19
CA ALA A 54 -11.69 -9.90 -16.23
C ALA A 54 -10.25 -9.65 -16.71
N GLY A 55 -10.12 -9.18 -17.94
CA GLY A 55 -8.82 -8.82 -18.51
C GLY A 55 -8.24 -7.55 -17.88
N ARG A 56 -6.94 -7.36 -18.08
CA ARG A 56 -6.19 -6.22 -17.55
C ARG A 56 -6.74 -4.86 -17.97
N ASP A 57 -7.31 -4.79 -19.18
CA ASP A 57 -7.76 -3.54 -19.80
C ASP A 57 -9.17 -3.12 -19.39
N VAL A 58 -9.82 -3.86 -18.48
CA VAL A 58 -11.19 -3.58 -18.03
C VAL A 58 -11.27 -2.29 -17.21
N ILE A 59 -10.19 -1.92 -16.55
CA ILE A 59 -10.02 -0.62 -15.90
C ILE A 59 -8.86 0.14 -16.52
N LYS A 60 -9.03 1.43 -16.81
CA LYS A 60 -8.05 2.26 -17.52
C LYS A 60 -7.61 3.44 -16.68
N PRO A 61 -6.30 3.67 -16.51
CA PRO A 61 -5.83 4.87 -15.82
C PRO A 61 -6.14 6.11 -16.66
N VAL A 62 -6.65 7.16 -16.01
CA VAL A 62 -7.03 8.41 -16.66
C VAL A 62 -6.31 9.63 -16.10
N LYS A 63 -5.81 9.53 -14.86
CA LYS A 63 -5.06 10.60 -14.23
C LYS A 63 -4.11 10.05 -13.17
N ILE A 64 -2.93 10.65 -13.07
CA ILE A 64 -1.95 10.36 -12.03
C ILE A 64 -1.53 11.65 -11.37
N THR A 65 -1.50 11.65 -10.05
CA THR A 65 -0.87 12.68 -9.22
C THR A 65 0.16 11.98 -8.35
N ALA A 66 1.43 12.37 -8.48
CA ALA A 66 2.52 11.65 -7.82
C ALA A 66 3.58 12.61 -7.27
N PHE A 67 4.30 12.13 -6.30
CA PHE A 67 5.55 12.69 -5.80
C PHE A 67 6.60 11.58 -5.78
N ALA A 68 7.81 11.91 -6.22
CA ALA A 68 8.98 11.05 -6.07
C ALA A 68 10.20 11.90 -5.73
N GLY A 69 11.13 11.34 -4.98
CA GLY A 69 12.34 12.06 -4.61
C GLY A 69 13.28 11.23 -3.77
N CYS A 70 14.47 11.76 -3.56
CA CYS A 70 15.44 11.24 -2.63
C CYS A 70 15.30 12.00 -1.30
N LEU A 71 14.74 11.35 -0.30
CA LEU A 71 14.49 11.94 1.02
C LEU A 71 15.60 11.64 2.02
N ASN A 72 16.22 10.50 1.91
CA ASN A 72 17.19 10.00 2.87
C ASN A 72 18.58 9.77 2.26
N GLY A 73 18.67 9.11 1.11
CA GLY A 73 19.95 8.69 0.52
C GLY A 73 20.89 9.85 0.17
N ASN A 74 20.37 11.05 -0.10
CA ASN A 74 21.19 12.25 -0.38
C ASN A 74 21.56 13.07 0.87
N GLN A 75 21.05 12.71 2.06
CA GLN A 75 21.47 13.36 3.29
C GLN A 75 22.95 13.07 3.56
N PRO A 76 23.77 14.07 3.96
CA PRO A 76 25.23 13.91 4.04
C PRO A 76 25.70 12.68 4.80
N HIS A 77 25.05 12.38 5.92
CA HIS A 77 25.39 11.22 6.74
C HIS A 77 25.12 9.91 6.02
N TYR A 78 23.96 9.74 5.38
CA TYR A 78 23.60 8.50 4.67
C TYR A 78 24.35 8.37 3.36
N ALA A 79 24.54 9.45 2.62
CA ALA A 79 25.38 9.47 1.43
C ALA A 79 26.81 8.99 1.72
N GLN A 80 27.36 9.37 2.88
CA GLN A 80 28.68 8.90 3.30
C GLN A 80 28.67 7.39 3.60
N ILE A 81 27.67 6.90 4.33
CA ILE A 81 27.53 5.44 4.62
C ILE A 81 27.43 4.64 3.32
N LEU A 82 26.64 5.08 2.36
CA LEU A 82 26.46 4.42 1.08
C LEU A 82 27.74 4.47 0.25
N SER A 83 28.43 5.60 0.23
CA SER A 83 29.76 5.74 -0.42
C SER A 83 30.78 4.81 0.17
N ASP A 84 30.85 4.68 1.49
CA ASP A 84 31.78 3.78 2.18
C ASP A 84 31.48 2.30 1.83
N ARG A 85 30.20 1.94 1.73
CA ARG A 85 29.76 0.59 1.31
C ARG A 85 30.15 0.26 -0.13
N SER A 86 30.22 1.25 -1.01
CA SER A 86 30.63 1.07 -2.41
C SER A 86 32.13 1.29 -2.65
N ALA A 87 32.92 1.43 -1.59
CA ALA A 87 34.34 1.83 -1.67
C ALA A 87 34.59 3.14 -2.47
N GLY A 88 33.60 4.04 -2.45
CA GLY A 88 33.66 5.31 -3.18
C GLY A 88 33.35 5.23 -4.67
N GLU A 89 32.92 4.07 -5.18
CA GLU A 89 32.66 3.89 -6.61
C GLU A 89 31.41 4.62 -7.10
N THR A 90 30.45 4.90 -6.21
CA THR A 90 29.17 5.52 -6.56
C THR A 90 28.97 6.86 -5.84
N ASP A 91 28.34 7.81 -6.55
CA ASP A 91 28.11 9.18 -6.08
C ASP A 91 26.65 9.38 -5.67
N TYR A 92 26.31 8.90 -4.48
CA TYR A 92 24.96 9.04 -3.94
C TYR A 92 24.57 10.48 -3.58
N ARG A 93 25.54 11.35 -3.42
CA ARG A 93 25.31 12.74 -3.00
C ARG A 93 24.84 13.62 -4.15
N ASN A 94 25.45 13.46 -5.31
CA ASN A 94 25.17 14.31 -6.47
C ASN A 94 24.22 13.67 -7.47
N ARG A 95 24.12 12.36 -7.47
CA ARG A 95 23.28 11.57 -8.38
C ARG A 95 22.49 10.48 -7.65
N PRO A 96 21.72 10.84 -6.60
CA PRO A 96 20.95 9.85 -5.87
C PRO A 96 19.82 9.28 -6.73
N ALA A 97 19.52 8.00 -6.56
CA ALA A 97 18.26 7.44 -7.01
C ALA A 97 17.12 7.88 -6.08
N GLU A 98 15.89 7.92 -6.58
CA GLU A 98 14.71 8.17 -5.75
C GLU A 98 14.56 7.05 -4.73
N ASP A 99 14.43 7.40 -3.45
CA ASP A 99 14.27 6.46 -2.34
C ASP A 99 12.86 6.46 -1.74
N PHE A 100 12.00 7.35 -2.25
CA PHE A 100 10.59 7.44 -1.89
C PHE A 100 9.74 7.85 -3.09
N ALA A 101 8.57 7.22 -3.23
CA ALA A 101 7.54 7.67 -4.15
C ALA A 101 6.14 7.37 -3.60
N ARG A 102 5.18 8.25 -3.96
CA ARG A 102 3.75 8.07 -3.68
C ARG A 102 2.92 8.54 -4.86
N ALA A 103 1.87 7.81 -5.19
CA ALA A 103 0.96 8.16 -6.27
C ALA A 103 -0.51 7.94 -5.91
N LEU A 104 -1.34 8.79 -6.50
CA LEU A 104 -2.78 8.64 -6.60
C LEU A 104 -3.12 8.44 -8.07
N VAL A 105 -3.72 7.30 -8.41
CA VAL A 105 -4.11 6.98 -9.79
C VAL A 105 -5.62 6.86 -9.87
N GLU A 106 -6.23 7.69 -10.72
CA GLU A 106 -7.65 7.59 -11.06
C GLU A 106 -7.81 6.63 -12.24
N TYR A 107 -8.70 5.66 -12.10
CA TYR A 107 -9.10 4.74 -13.17
C TYR A 107 -10.56 4.95 -13.57
N ARG A 108 -10.88 4.50 -14.78
CA ARG A 108 -12.26 4.31 -15.24
C ARG A 108 -12.51 2.85 -15.52
N GLY A 109 -13.59 2.33 -14.96
CA GLY A 109 -14.10 1.00 -15.28
C GLY A 109 -14.95 1.00 -16.54
N GLU A 110 -15.50 -0.18 -16.90
CA GLU A 110 -16.29 -0.37 -18.12
C GLU A 110 -17.56 0.50 -18.19
N ASN A 111 -18.18 0.72 -17.04
CA ASN A 111 -19.40 1.56 -16.93
C ASN A 111 -19.07 3.01 -16.55
N GLN A 112 -17.85 3.47 -16.83
CA GLN A 112 -17.36 4.81 -16.47
C GLN A 112 -17.33 5.11 -14.97
N GLU A 113 -17.44 4.10 -14.13
CA GLU A 113 -17.27 4.27 -12.68
C GLU A 113 -15.85 4.73 -12.35
N LYS A 114 -15.76 5.59 -11.35
CA LYS A 114 -14.47 6.07 -10.84
C LYS A 114 -13.90 5.07 -9.85
N LEU A 115 -12.66 4.69 -10.07
CA LEU A 115 -11.88 3.86 -9.18
C LEU A 115 -10.59 4.59 -8.82
N VAL A 116 -10.10 4.40 -7.62
CA VAL A 116 -8.92 5.10 -7.11
C VAL A 116 -7.92 4.10 -6.57
N VAL A 117 -6.67 4.26 -6.97
CA VAL A 117 -5.52 3.57 -6.39
C VAL A 117 -4.66 4.59 -5.66
N GLU A 118 -4.36 4.35 -4.39
CA GLU A 118 -3.30 5.02 -3.65
C GLU A 118 -2.13 4.04 -3.49
N THR A 119 -0.93 4.48 -3.85
CA THR A 119 0.26 3.63 -3.73
C THR A 119 1.43 4.41 -3.17
N SER A 120 2.24 3.76 -2.34
CA SER A 120 3.51 4.30 -1.87
C SER A 120 4.59 3.24 -1.83
N THR A 121 5.83 3.69 -1.94
CA THR A 121 7.00 2.82 -1.87
C THR A 121 8.18 3.58 -1.29
N SER A 122 9.01 2.90 -0.51
CA SER A 122 10.13 3.54 0.17
C SER A 122 11.28 2.58 0.45
N TRP A 123 12.51 3.07 0.21
CA TRP A 123 13.74 2.47 0.73
C TRP A 123 14.17 3.07 2.09
N CYS A 124 13.35 3.94 2.65
CA CYS A 124 13.64 4.65 3.91
C CYS A 124 12.94 4.02 5.12
N TYR A 125 12.28 2.89 4.95
CA TYR A 125 11.57 2.23 6.04
C TYR A 125 12.54 1.59 7.04
N VAL A 126 12.35 1.91 8.31
CA VAL A 126 13.12 1.32 9.42
C VAL A 126 12.19 0.41 10.21
N GLY A 127 12.33 -0.89 10.03
CA GLY A 127 11.49 -1.90 10.67
C GLY A 127 12.02 -3.31 10.44
N ALA A 128 11.27 -4.30 10.90
CA ALA A 128 11.64 -5.71 10.79
C ALA A 128 11.33 -6.25 9.37
N GLY A 129 12.25 -6.03 8.45
CA GLY A 129 12.16 -6.59 7.10
C GLY A 129 11.29 -5.77 6.15
N LEU A 130 10.60 -6.47 5.26
CA LEU A 130 9.70 -5.90 4.27
C LEU A 130 8.33 -5.61 4.89
N ARG A 131 7.87 -4.38 4.74
CA ARG A 131 6.49 -4.00 5.05
C ARG A 131 5.66 -4.02 3.77
N LEU A 132 4.66 -4.88 3.74
CA LEU A 132 3.59 -4.84 2.75
C LEU A 132 2.29 -4.43 3.44
N SER A 133 1.57 -3.49 2.86
CA SER A 133 0.23 -3.16 3.33
C SER A 133 -0.72 -3.02 2.16
N MET A 134 -1.90 -3.60 2.30
CA MET A 134 -2.96 -3.57 1.31
C MET A 134 -4.29 -3.26 1.99
N GLU A 135 -5.07 -2.40 1.37
CA GLU A 135 -6.43 -2.10 1.81
C GLU A 135 -7.34 -1.96 0.59
N VAL A 136 -8.54 -2.50 0.69
CA VAL A 136 -9.58 -2.37 -0.33
C VAL A 136 -10.86 -1.90 0.31
N LEU A 137 -11.46 -0.85 -0.25
CA LEU A 137 -12.74 -0.34 0.17
C LEU A 137 -13.81 -0.62 -0.89
N GLY A 138 -14.88 -1.24 -0.45
CA GLY A 138 -16.12 -1.40 -1.21
C GLY A 138 -17.25 -0.61 -0.55
N PRO A 139 -18.45 -0.54 -1.18
CA PRO A 139 -19.58 0.20 -0.60
C PRO A 139 -20.03 -0.35 0.75
N GLU A 140 -19.89 -1.64 0.97
CA GLU A 140 -20.43 -2.34 2.13
C GLU A 140 -19.38 -3.25 2.82
N TYR A 141 -18.08 -3.03 2.53
CA TYR A 141 -16.99 -3.78 3.14
C TYR A 141 -15.65 -3.06 3.03
N SER A 142 -14.73 -3.45 3.89
CA SER A 142 -13.31 -3.19 3.71
C SER A 142 -12.49 -4.46 3.95
N LEU A 143 -11.35 -4.52 3.28
CA LEU A 143 -10.35 -5.58 3.45
C LEU A 143 -9.04 -4.91 3.80
N SER A 144 -8.26 -5.48 4.71
CA SER A 144 -6.91 -4.98 4.99
C SER A 144 -5.93 -6.08 5.37
N VAL A 145 -4.69 -5.91 4.93
CA VAL A 145 -3.51 -6.67 5.36
C VAL A 145 -2.41 -5.67 5.67
N ASN A 146 -1.75 -5.81 6.80
CA ASN A 146 -0.69 -4.91 7.21
C ASN A 146 0.56 -5.70 7.62
N SER A 147 1.37 -6.04 6.67
CA SER A 147 2.57 -6.87 6.67
C SER A 147 2.31 -8.31 6.23
N LEU A 148 3.40 -9.00 5.87
CA LEU A 148 3.31 -10.41 5.44
C LEU A 148 2.87 -11.36 6.56
N ASP A 149 3.02 -10.95 7.81
CA ASP A 149 2.70 -11.76 9.00
C ASP A 149 1.34 -11.43 9.61
N SER A 150 0.60 -10.46 9.05
CA SER A 150 -0.73 -10.12 9.55
C SER A 150 -1.82 -10.93 8.87
N ASP A 151 -2.88 -11.23 9.63
CA ASP A 151 -4.08 -11.82 9.07
C ASP A 151 -4.81 -10.84 8.16
N LEU A 152 -5.54 -11.38 7.19
CA LEU A 152 -6.51 -10.63 6.42
C LEU A 152 -7.67 -10.24 7.33
N GLN A 153 -7.92 -8.94 7.47
CA GLN A 153 -9.06 -8.40 8.18
C GLN A 153 -10.17 -8.05 7.18
N ILE A 154 -11.38 -8.46 7.49
CA ILE A 154 -12.56 -8.21 6.66
C ILE A 154 -13.64 -7.60 7.53
N PHE A 155 -14.13 -6.41 7.11
CA PHE A 155 -15.23 -5.73 7.75
C PHE A 155 -16.41 -5.65 6.79
N PHE A 156 -17.61 -5.96 7.27
CA PHE A 156 -18.84 -5.79 6.50
C PHE A 156 -19.77 -4.81 7.19
N SER A 157 -20.47 -3.99 6.37
CA SER A 157 -21.49 -3.13 6.91
C SER A 157 -22.69 -3.91 7.45
N ARG A 158 -23.41 -3.33 8.41
CA ARG A 158 -24.65 -3.90 8.96
C ARG A 158 -25.75 -4.09 7.90
N ASN A 159 -25.68 -3.35 6.79
CA ASN A 159 -26.62 -3.50 5.68
C ASN A 159 -26.49 -4.85 4.97
N VAL A 160 -25.29 -5.45 4.96
CA VAL A 160 -25.04 -6.75 4.35
C VAL A 160 -25.40 -7.89 5.29
N ARG A 161 -25.00 -7.81 6.56
CA ARG A 161 -25.14 -8.90 7.53
C ARG A 161 -26.36 -8.77 8.45
N GLY A 162 -26.93 -7.60 8.54
CA GLY A 162 -27.98 -7.31 9.52
C GLY A 162 -27.41 -6.93 10.88
N LYS A 163 -28.26 -6.80 11.88
CA LYS A 163 -27.91 -6.34 13.25
C LYS A 163 -27.41 -7.49 14.15
N GLN A 164 -26.83 -8.54 13.62
CA GLN A 164 -26.33 -9.65 14.43
C GLN A 164 -24.82 -9.48 14.69
N GLY A 165 -24.49 -9.25 15.93
CA GLY A 165 -23.12 -9.11 16.41
C GLY A 165 -22.91 -7.88 17.30
N GLU A 166 -21.99 -7.98 18.26
CA GLU A 166 -21.52 -6.82 19.01
C GLU A 166 -20.65 -5.96 18.09
N ASP A 167 -20.83 -4.65 18.16
CA ASP A 167 -19.91 -3.72 17.52
C ASP A 167 -18.60 -3.70 18.31
N LEU A 168 -17.58 -4.38 17.77
CA LEU A 168 -16.28 -4.47 18.42
C LEU A 168 -15.59 -3.12 18.56
N VAL A 169 -15.85 -2.19 17.64
CA VAL A 169 -15.27 -0.83 17.72
C VAL A 169 -15.93 -0.06 18.88
N GLU A 170 -17.26 -0.14 19.03
CA GLU A 170 -17.95 0.44 20.19
C GLU A 170 -17.46 -0.17 21.50
N LYS A 171 -17.31 -1.49 21.55
CA LYS A 171 -16.81 -2.19 22.72
C LYS A 171 -15.38 -1.80 23.07
N GLN A 172 -14.48 -1.80 22.10
CA GLN A 172 -13.08 -1.37 22.30
C GLN A 172 -12.99 0.09 22.74
N ASN A 173 -13.75 0.98 22.12
CA ASN A 173 -13.78 2.39 22.51
C ASN A 173 -14.33 2.58 23.94
N ALA A 174 -15.36 1.84 24.32
CA ALA A 174 -15.89 1.85 25.67
C ALA A 174 -14.87 1.33 26.69
N GLU A 175 -14.15 0.26 26.39
CA GLU A 175 -13.11 -0.31 27.25
C GLU A 175 -11.95 0.66 27.53
N ILE A 176 -11.57 1.49 26.56
CA ILE A 176 -10.52 2.51 26.71
C ILE A 176 -11.06 3.89 27.11
N GLY A 177 -12.36 3.99 27.42
CA GLY A 177 -13.00 5.24 27.88
C GLY A 177 -13.21 6.30 26.80
N LEU A 178 -13.16 5.93 25.52
CA LEU A 178 -13.52 6.82 24.42
C LEU A 178 -15.04 6.84 24.23
N MET A 179 -15.54 7.98 23.75
CA MET A 179 -16.94 8.09 23.32
C MET A 179 -17.23 7.03 22.25
N PRO A 180 -18.34 6.31 22.36
CA PRO A 180 -18.71 5.34 21.35
C PRO A 180 -18.87 6.03 19.99
N VAL A 181 -18.04 5.64 19.03
CA VAL A 181 -18.25 5.98 17.65
C VAL A 181 -19.26 4.98 17.11
N VAL A 182 -20.41 5.45 16.66
CA VAL A 182 -21.40 4.57 16.03
C VAL A 182 -20.80 4.04 14.75
N SER A 183 -20.32 2.81 14.78
CA SER A 183 -19.87 2.11 13.60
C SER A 183 -21.07 1.41 12.95
N SER A 184 -21.18 1.52 11.64
CA SER A 184 -22.14 0.74 10.85
C SER A 184 -21.60 -0.64 10.48
N GLU A 185 -20.44 -1.04 11.01
CA GLU A 185 -19.64 -2.16 10.54
C GLU A 185 -19.53 -3.25 11.59
N GLU A 186 -19.51 -4.50 11.15
CA GLU A 186 -19.20 -5.66 11.95
C GLU A 186 -17.82 -6.19 11.56
N VAL A 187 -17.01 -6.54 12.57
CA VAL A 187 -15.68 -7.11 12.36
C VAL A 187 -15.78 -8.62 12.23
N GLU A 188 -15.34 -9.18 11.11
CA GLU A 188 -14.94 -10.57 11.02
C GLU A 188 -13.42 -10.66 11.00
N TYR A 189 -12.86 -11.38 11.96
CA TYR A 189 -11.44 -11.73 11.91
C TYR A 189 -11.22 -12.74 10.80
N GLY A 190 -10.26 -12.41 9.93
CA GLY A 190 -9.92 -13.23 8.80
C GLY A 190 -9.29 -14.57 9.18
N TYR A 191 -9.01 -15.34 8.17
CA TYR A 191 -8.43 -16.66 8.30
C TYR A 191 -7.02 -16.57 8.88
N THR A 192 -6.82 -17.14 10.06
CA THR A 192 -5.47 -17.45 10.54
C THR A 192 -4.91 -18.61 9.71
N ALA A 193 -3.58 -18.77 9.70
CA ALA A 193 -2.92 -19.89 9.03
C ALA A 193 -3.43 -21.27 9.55
N GLU A 194 -4.00 -21.29 10.75
CA GLU A 194 -4.59 -22.48 11.39
C GLU A 194 -5.97 -22.85 10.85
N ASN A 195 -6.61 -21.95 10.10
CA ASN A 195 -7.94 -22.16 9.51
C ASN A 195 -7.88 -22.52 8.01
N ARG A 196 -6.71 -22.98 7.53
CA ARG A 196 -6.53 -23.47 6.15
C ARG A 196 -6.67 -24.96 6.05
#